data_8ebfbfd7ca71eaa4e59516636a2cf0c0
#
_entry.id   8ebfbfd7ca71eaa4e59516636a2cf0c0
#
_cell.length_a   1.000
_cell.length_b   1.000
_cell.length_c   1.000
_cell.angle_alpha   90.00
_cell.angle_beta   90.00
_cell.angle_gamma   90.00
#
_symmetry.space_group_name_H-M   'P 1'
#
loop_
_entity.id
_entity.type
_entity.pdbx_description
1 polymer ?
#
loop_
_entity_poly.entity_id
_entity_poly.type
_entity_poly.pdbx_seq_one_letter_code
_entity_poly.pdbx_strand_id
1 'polypeptide(L)'
;MDTENILKDNEALIKGEKREKFEKFRALLLEYNQKYNLTSITEEKEVFYKHFLDSSAAAFLFKENAHVAEVGSGAGFPSVVLKILREDLSFTLMESVGKKCDFLRVVVDNLCLEGMNIVNIRAEDAAREEKYREKFDYCVARAVARMNTLSEYCLPLVKIGGAFIAYKSGDVGEIGEAENAYRELGGRKSAVYAYSLPEGYGDRTLAVIEKVRTTPKKYPRGNGKERKFPL
;
A
#
# COMPACT_ATOMS: atom_id res chain seq x y z
N MET A 1 13.14 -14.07 9.73
CA MET A 1 12.80 -12.84 10.50
C MET A 1 11.46 -13.12 11.14
N ASP A 2 11.39 -12.99 12.43
CA ASP A 2 10.15 -13.27 13.20
C ASP A 2 9.19 -12.08 13.04
N THR A 3 8.10 -12.30 12.34
CA THR A 3 7.12 -11.25 12.00
C THR A 3 6.33 -10.76 13.22
N GLU A 4 6.22 -11.55 14.29
CA GLU A 4 5.58 -11.09 15.53
C GLU A 4 6.42 -10.01 16.23
N ASN A 5 7.75 -10.08 16.14
CA ASN A 5 8.63 -9.07 16.70
C ASN A 5 8.56 -7.75 15.91
N ILE A 6 8.32 -7.81 14.59
CA ILE A 6 8.23 -6.61 13.74
C ILE A 6 7.09 -5.69 14.21
N LEU A 7 5.91 -6.24 14.51
CA LEU A 7 4.78 -5.43 14.97
C LEU A 7 5.05 -4.81 16.36
N LYS A 8 5.68 -5.55 17.27
CA LYS A 8 6.08 -5.04 18.59
C LYS A 8 7.11 -3.93 18.48
N ASP A 9 8.10 -4.10 17.61
CA ASP A 9 9.13 -3.08 17.35
C ASP A 9 8.50 -1.81 16.77
N ASN A 10 7.59 -1.96 15.79
CA ASN A 10 6.88 -0.84 15.19
C ASN A 10 5.96 -0.12 16.19
N GLU A 11 5.24 -0.86 17.04
CA GLU A 11 4.43 -0.29 18.12
C GLU A 11 5.31 0.50 19.10
N ALA A 12 6.48 -0.02 19.43
CA ALA A 12 7.44 0.66 20.30
C ALA A 12 8.00 1.96 19.70
N LEU A 13 7.97 2.13 18.38
CA LEU A 13 8.37 3.36 17.69
C LEU A 13 7.28 4.45 17.73
N ILE A 14 6.03 4.10 18.05
CA ILE A 14 4.90 5.05 18.14
C ILE A 14 4.96 5.80 19.46
N LYS A 15 5.91 6.73 19.59
CA LYS A 15 6.14 7.57 20.78
C LYS A 15 6.36 9.02 20.40
N GLY A 16 6.21 9.94 21.37
CA GLY A 16 6.49 11.36 21.17
C GLY A 16 5.74 11.94 19.97
N GLU A 17 6.43 12.68 19.11
CA GLU A 17 5.87 13.34 17.94
C GLU A 17 5.15 12.37 16.98
N LYS A 18 5.66 11.15 16.80
CA LYS A 18 4.98 10.14 15.96
C LYS A 18 3.61 9.79 16.52
N ARG A 19 3.49 9.64 17.84
CA ARG A 19 2.20 9.39 18.49
C ARG A 19 1.22 10.54 18.26
N GLU A 20 1.67 11.78 18.41
CA GLU A 20 0.84 12.96 18.13
C GLU A 20 0.35 12.98 16.67
N LYS A 21 1.22 12.65 15.70
CA LYS A 21 0.84 12.50 14.29
C LYS A 21 -0.23 11.41 14.08
N PHE A 22 -0.11 10.25 14.76
CA PHE A 22 -1.12 9.19 14.69
C PHE A 22 -2.47 9.60 15.30
N GLU A 23 -2.47 10.25 16.45
CA GLU A 23 -3.67 10.75 17.10
C GLU A 23 -4.37 11.80 16.21
N LYS A 24 -3.61 12.72 15.63
CA LYS A 24 -4.13 13.72 14.70
C LYS A 24 -4.67 13.09 13.42
N PHE A 25 -3.97 12.09 12.86
CA PHE A 25 -4.45 11.33 11.70
C PHE A 25 -5.76 10.62 12.01
N ARG A 26 -5.88 9.97 13.17
CA ARG A 26 -7.12 9.34 13.62
C ARG A 26 -8.27 10.36 13.73
N ALA A 27 -8.03 11.51 14.33
CA ALA A 27 -9.04 12.56 14.47
C ALA A 27 -9.55 13.03 13.10
N LEU A 28 -8.65 13.32 12.15
CA LEU A 28 -9.01 13.69 10.78
C LEU A 28 -9.77 12.56 10.06
N LEU A 29 -9.31 11.31 10.21
CA LEU A 29 -9.98 10.16 9.63
C LEU A 29 -11.45 10.07 10.08
N LEU A 30 -11.71 10.17 11.38
CA LEU A 30 -13.05 10.07 11.93
C LEU A 30 -13.94 11.25 11.53
N GLU A 31 -13.41 12.47 11.53
CA GLU A 31 -14.13 13.67 11.08
C GLU A 31 -14.56 13.54 9.61
N TYR A 32 -13.60 13.24 8.73
CA TYR A 32 -13.88 13.16 7.28
C TYR A 32 -14.66 11.90 6.89
N ASN A 33 -14.59 10.84 7.70
CA ASN A 33 -15.35 9.61 7.46
C ASN A 33 -16.86 9.85 7.46
N GLN A 34 -17.34 10.80 8.26
CA GLN A 34 -18.76 11.19 8.29
C GLN A 34 -19.25 11.75 6.95
N LYS A 35 -18.35 12.33 6.14
CA LYS A 35 -18.67 12.96 4.86
C LYS A 35 -18.37 12.06 3.65
N TYR A 36 -17.33 11.24 3.76
CA TYR A 36 -16.73 10.59 2.58
C TYR A 36 -16.79 9.05 2.60
N ASN A 37 -17.23 8.44 3.71
CA ASN A 37 -17.20 6.97 3.88
C ASN A 37 -15.82 6.38 3.54
N LEU A 38 -14.81 6.83 4.26
CA LEU A 38 -13.40 6.44 4.02
C LEU A 38 -13.10 5.03 4.53
N THR A 39 -13.71 4.65 5.65
CA THR A 39 -13.55 3.35 6.31
C THR A 39 -14.80 2.96 7.08
N SER A 40 -15.04 1.66 7.22
CA SER A 40 -16.05 1.11 8.14
C SER A 40 -15.53 0.93 9.57
N ILE A 41 -14.21 1.07 9.78
CA ILE A 41 -13.53 0.88 11.07
C ILE A 41 -13.40 2.24 11.74
N THR A 42 -14.12 2.44 12.87
CA THR A 42 -14.19 3.73 13.57
C THR A 42 -13.88 3.63 15.06
N GLU A 43 -13.90 2.43 15.62
CA GLU A 43 -13.53 2.20 17.02
C GLU A 43 -12.02 2.40 17.21
N GLU A 44 -11.62 3.04 18.28
CA GLU A 44 -10.24 3.51 18.51
C GLU A 44 -9.20 2.38 18.45
N LYS A 45 -9.45 1.27 19.17
CA LYS A 45 -8.56 0.11 19.15
C LYS A 45 -8.51 -0.55 17.79
N GLU A 46 -9.65 -0.65 17.10
CA GLU A 46 -9.69 -1.23 15.77
C GLU A 46 -8.91 -0.38 14.74
N VAL A 47 -9.05 0.95 14.80
CA VAL A 47 -8.25 1.86 13.96
C VAL A 47 -6.77 1.66 14.24
N PHE A 48 -6.38 1.57 15.52
CA PHE A 48 -4.98 1.35 15.87
C PHE A 48 -4.45 0.03 15.33
N TYR A 49 -5.10 -1.09 15.63
CA TYR A 49 -4.58 -2.41 15.24
C TYR A 49 -4.81 -2.73 13.76
N LYS A 50 -6.02 -2.53 13.23
CA LYS A 50 -6.37 -2.92 11.84
C LYS A 50 -5.92 -1.92 10.79
N HIS A 51 -5.65 -0.66 11.18
CA HIS A 51 -5.16 0.33 10.24
C HIS A 51 -3.71 0.71 10.52
N PHE A 52 -3.37 1.23 11.70
CA PHE A 52 -2.03 1.74 11.94
C PHE A 52 -1.00 0.63 12.07
N LEU A 53 -1.20 -0.31 12.98
CA LEU A 53 -0.24 -1.39 13.21
C LEU A 53 -0.13 -2.32 11.99
N ASP A 54 -1.25 -2.69 11.37
CA ASP A 54 -1.26 -3.47 10.14
C ASP A 54 -0.47 -2.78 9.02
N SER A 55 -0.69 -1.48 8.81
CA SER A 55 0.04 -0.70 7.80
C SER A 55 1.54 -0.62 8.05
N SER A 56 1.96 -0.62 9.32
CA SER A 56 3.38 -0.56 9.70
C SER A 56 4.16 -1.81 9.34
N ALA A 57 3.49 -2.93 9.14
CA ALA A 57 4.11 -4.25 9.01
C ALA A 57 5.19 -4.35 7.91
N ALA A 58 5.07 -3.58 6.82
CA ALA A 58 6.06 -3.58 5.74
C ALA A 58 7.24 -2.60 5.95
N ALA A 59 7.30 -1.83 7.03
CA ALA A 59 8.29 -0.77 7.21
C ALA A 59 9.75 -1.24 7.07
N PHE A 60 10.04 -2.49 7.42
CA PHE A 60 11.36 -3.10 7.34
C PHE A 60 11.79 -3.51 5.91
N LEU A 61 10.84 -3.57 4.97
CA LEU A 61 11.10 -4.02 3.59
C LEU A 61 11.68 -2.93 2.71
N PHE A 62 11.53 -1.66 3.09
CA PHE A 62 11.94 -0.52 2.26
C PHE A 62 13.40 -0.17 2.50
N LYS A 63 14.15 0.00 1.41
CA LYS A 63 15.48 0.63 1.45
C LYS A 63 15.35 2.10 1.89
N GLU A 64 16.43 2.63 2.41
CA GLU A 64 16.50 4.06 2.76
C GLU A 64 16.26 4.95 1.53
N ASN A 65 15.56 6.06 1.73
CA ASN A 65 15.23 7.06 0.71
C ASN A 65 14.48 6.50 -0.51
N ALA A 66 13.77 5.36 -0.36
CA ALA A 66 13.05 4.74 -1.46
C ALA A 66 11.85 5.59 -1.90
N HIS A 67 11.57 5.57 -3.21
CA HIS A 67 10.36 6.14 -3.79
C HIS A 67 9.30 5.06 -3.98
N VAL A 68 8.16 5.21 -3.34
CA VAL A 68 7.08 4.21 -3.24
C VAL A 68 5.82 4.71 -3.95
N ALA A 69 5.27 3.93 -4.86
CA ALA A 69 3.90 4.13 -5.35
C ALA A 69 2.90 3.44 -4.43
N GLU A 70 1.76 4.05 -4.16
CA GLU A 70 0.61 3.36 -3.58
C GLU A 70 -0.56 3.35 -4.57
N VAL A 71 -1.09 2.16 -4.84
CA VAL A 71 -2.26 1.97 -5.69
C VAL A 71 -3.52 1.83 -4.84
N GLY A 72 -4.50 2.72 -5.08
CA GLY A 72 -5.76 2.73 -4.35
C GLY A 72 -5.59 3.19 -2.90
N SER A 73 -4.97 4.34 -2.71
CA SER A 73 -4.56 4.86 -1.39
C SER A 73 -5.71 5.07 -0.41
N GLY A 74 -6.94 5.27 -0.90
CA GLY A 74 -8.14 5.35 -0.07
C GLY A 74 -8.05 6.39 1.03
N ALA A 75 -8.06 5.92 2.26
CA ALA A 75 -7.89 6.74 3.46
C ALA A 75 -6.41 6.92 3.89
N GLY A 76 -5.43 6.57 3.02
CA GLY A 76 -4.01 6.76 3.29
C GLY A 76 -3.32 5.55 3.94
N PHE A 77 -3.86 4.37 3.75
CA PHE A 77 -3.31 3.12 4.30
C PHE A 77 -2.78 2.20 3.21
N PRO A 78 -1.47 1.84 3.20
CA PRO A 78 -0.53 1.99 4.31
C PRO A 78 0.34 3.26 4.28
N SER A 79 0.38 4.06 3.24
CA SER A 79 1.46 5.04 2.99
C SER A 79 1.57 6.16 4.03
N VAL A 80 0.46 6.70 4.56
CA VAL A 80 0.53 7.75 5.60
C VAL A 80 1.19 7.19 6.87
N VAL A 81 0.84 5.98 7.26
CA VAL A 81 1.44 5.30 8.43
C VAL A 81 2.92 5.05 8.20
N LEU A 82 3.26 4.49 7.02
CA LEU A 82 4.66 4.24 6.66
C LEU A 82 5.47 5.53 6.64
N LYS A 83 4.91 6.64 6.15
CA LYS A 83 5.57 7.94 6.13
C LYS A 83 5.81 8.50 7.53
N ILE A 84 4.86 8.35 8.45
CA ILE A 84 5.05 8.76 9.86
C ILE A 84 6.20 7.98 10.52
N LEU A 85 6.33 6.68 10.20
CA LEU A 85 7.37 5.83 10.77
C LEU A 85 8.73 6.00 10.08
N ARG A 86 8.73 6.20 8.77
CA ARG A 86 9.89 6.26 7.86
C ARG A 86 9.86 7.58 7.09
N GLU A 87 10.31 8.64 7.72
CA GLU A 87 10.36 9.99 7.14
C GLU A 87 11.28 10.11 5.92
N ASP A 88 12.23 9.18 5.79
CA ASP A 88 13.14 9.06 4.65
C ASP A 88 12.45 8.65 3.35
N LEU A 89 11.30 7.96 3.41
CA LEU A 89 10.59 7.50 2.22
C LEU A 89 9.83 8.65 1.53
N SER A 90 9.75 8.57 0.21
CA SER A 90 8.85 9.42 -0.58
C SER A 90 7.73 8.58 -1.22
N PHE A 91 6.53 9.15 -1.33
CA PHE A 91 5.35 8.44 -1.82
C PHE A 91 4.66 9.15 -2.95
N THR A 92 4.14 8.37 -3.92
CA THR A 92 3.14 8.83 -4.88
C THR A 92 1.87 8.01 -4.68
N LEU A 93 0.84 8.65 -4.14
CA LEU A 93 -0.46 8.06 -3.82
C LEU A 93 -1.39 8.19 -5.03
N MET A 94 -1.76 7.06 -5.63
CA MET A 94 -2.63 6.99 -6.78
C MET A 94 -4.04 6.58 -6.34
N GLU A 95 -4.99 7.51 -6.41
CA GLU A 95 -6.38 7.32 -5.99
C GLU A 95 -7.32 7.86 -7.07
N SER A 96 -8.31 7.06 -7.45
CA SER A 96 -9.23 7.43 -8.53
C SER A 96 -10.42 8.29 -8.09
N VAL A 97 -10.69 8.34 -6.78
CA VAL A 97 -11.83 9.05 -6.21
C VAL A 97 -11.38 10.42 -5.70
N GLY A 98 -11.81 11.51 -6.37
CA GLY A 98 -11.36 12.88 -6.08
C GLY A 98 -11.52 13.29 -4.61
N LYS A 99 -12.68 13.01 -3.99
CA LYS A 99 -12.91 13.33 -2.56
C LYS A 99 -11.94 12.62 -1.59
N LYS A 100 -11.41 11.44 -1.96
CA LYS A 100 -10.36 10.75 -1.18
C LYS A 100 -9.00 11.42 -1.38
N CYS A 101 -8.71 11.89 -2.59
CA CYS A 101 -7.51 12.70 -2.83
C CYS A 101 -7.55 14.00 -2.02
N ASP A 102 -8.71 14.66 -1.92
CA ASP A 102 -8.86 15.87 -1.12
C ASP A 102 -8.62 15.60 0.37
N PHE A 103 -9.16 14.50 0.89
CA PHE A 103 -8.85 14.04 2.25
C PHE A 103 -7.36 13.79 2.46
N LEU A 104 -6.71 13.08 1.54
CA LEU A 104 -5.28 12.81 1.63
C LEU A 104 -4.43 14.09 1.66
N ARG A 105 -4.79 15.12 0.88
CA ARG A 105 -4.14 16.44 0.93
C ARG A 105 -4.29 17.08 2.31
N VAL A 106 -5.51 17.07 2.85
CA VAL A 106 -5.75 17.57 4.22
C VAL A 106 -4.88 16.85 5.25
N VAL A 107 -4.76 15.52 5.16
CA VAL A 107 -3.90 14.74 6.07
C VAL A 107 -2.44 15.13 5.91
N VAL A 108 -1.92 15.16 4.68
CA VAL A 108 -0.53 15.49 4.38
C VAL A 108 -0.16 16.88 4.90
N ASP A 109 -1.01 17.87 4.65
CA ASP A 109 -0.79 19.27 5.08
C ASP A 109 -0.84 19.38 6.61
N ASN A 110 -1.84 18.78 7.24
CA ASN A 110 -2.02 18.85 8.70
C ASN A 110 -0.93 18.13 9.49
N LEU A 111 -0.38 17.06 8.95
CA LEU A 111 0.68 16.27 9.57
C LEU A 111 2.09 16.70 9.13
N CYS A 112 2.19 17.71 8.26
CA CYS A 112 3.44 18.21 7.68
C CYS A 112 4.29 17.06 7.10
N LEU A 113 3.68 16.19 6.27
CA LEU A 113 4.35 15.04 5.67
C LEU A 113 5.01 15.42 4.35
N GLU A 114 6.29 15.72 4.36
CA GLU A 114 7.05 16.03 3.15
C GLU A 114 7.23 14.80 2.24
N GLY A 115 7.38 15.02 0.93
CA GLY A 115 7.61 13.92 -0.02
C GLY A 115 6.39 13.04 -0.30
N MET A 116 5.17 13.51 -0.01
CA MET A 116 3.92 12.85 -0.32
C MET A 116 3.24 13.52 -1.53
N ASN A 117 3.22 12.86 -2.68
CA ASN A 117 2.57 13.33 -3.90
C ASN A 117 1.23 12.62 -4.10
N ILE A 118 0.12 13.35 -4.20
CA ILE A 118 -1.23 12.80 -4.35
C ILE A 118 -1.71 13.03 -5.78
N VAL A 119 -2.02 11.93 -6.48
CA VAL A 119 -2.44 11.96 -7.89
C VAL A 119 -3.83 11.35 -8.02
N ASN A 120 -4.77 12.14 -8.56
CA ASN A 120 -6.10 11.64 -8.88
C ASN A 120 -6.07 10.92 -10.22
N ILE A 121 -5.79 9.63 -10.20
CA ILE A 121 -5.61 8.80 -11.40
C ILE A 121 -6.00 7.34 -11.11
N ARG A 122 -6.46 6.62 -12.10
CA ARG A 122 -6.59 5.16 -12.02
C ARG A 122 -5.22 4.50 -12.17
N ALA A 123 -5.02 3.38 -11.46
CA ALA A 123 -3.74 2.66 -11.48
C ALA A 123 -3.34 2.19 -12.89
N GLU A 124 -4.30 1.67 -13.65
CA GLU A 124 -4.11 1.21 -15.02
C GLU A 124 -3.71 2.35 -15.98
N ASP A 125 -4.19 3.56 -15.74
CA ASP A 125 -3.84 4.74 -16.52
C ASP A 125 -2.45 5.25 -16.11
N ALA A 126 -2.18 5.37 -14.81
CA ALA A 126 -0.87 5.75 -14.29
C ALA A 126 0.24 4.83 -14.81
N ALA A 127 0.01 3.52 -14.80
CA ALA A 127 0.99 2.53 -15.25
C ALA A 127 1.29 2.56 -16.76
N ARG A 128 0.53 3.33 -17.55
CA ARG A 128 0.78 3.61 -18.97
C ARG A 128 1.53 4.91 -19.20
N GLU A 129 1.45 5.85 -18.24
CA GLU A 129 2.15 7.12 -18.35
C GLU A 129 3.66 6.94 -18.14
N GLU A 130 4.49 7.45 -19.06
CA GLU A 130 5.95 7.32 -19.01
C GLU A 130 6.56 7.85 -17.72
N LYS A 131 5.97 8.90 -17.12
CA LYS A 131 6.44 9.49 -15.86
C LYS A 131 6.27 8.59 -14.64
N TYR A 132 5.42 7.56 -14.72
CA TYR A 132 5.16 6.63 -13.60
C TYR A 132 5.61 5.19 -13.91
N ARG A 133 5.56 4.79 -15.18
CA ARG A 133 5.87 3.42 -15.58
C ARG A 133 7.32 3.06 -15.26
N GLU A 134 7.49 2.00 -14.44
CA GLU A 134 8.82 1.48 -14.03
C GLU A 134 9.73 2.55 -13.40
N LYS A 135 9.15 3.46 -12.60
CA LYS A 135 9.87 4.55 -11.94
C LYS A 135 10.05 4.36 -10.43
N PHE A 136 9.25 3.52 -9.80
CA PHE A 136 9.23 3.37 -8.35
C PHE A 136 10.12 2.22 -7.87
N ASP A 137 10.78 2.42 -6.72
CA ASP A 137 11.52 1.35 -6.04
C ASP A 137 10.56 0.27 -5.56
N TYR A 138 9.42 0.70 -5.04
CA TYR A 138 8.37 -0.18 -4.56
C TYR A 138 7.00 0.31 -5.00
N CYS A 139 6.06 -0.64 -5.10
CA CYS A 139 4.65 -0.34 -5.17
C CYS A 139 3.95 -1.07 -4.01
N VAL A 140 3.06 -0.40 -3.32
CA VAL A 140 2.25 -1.01 -2.25
C VAL A 140 0.77 -0.93 -2.60
N ALA A 141 -0.01 -1.90 -2.12
CA ALA A 141 -1.46 -1.86 -2.22
C ALA A 141 -2.11 -2.66 -1.09
N ARG A 142 -3.24 -2.16 -0.57
CA ARG A 142 -4.04 -2.81 0.45
C ARG A 142 -5.52 -2.74 0.09
N ALA A 143 -6.23 -3.87 0.14
CA ALA A 143 -7.69 -3.97 -0.05
C ALA A 143 -8.22 -3.44 -1.39
N VAL A 144 -7.47 -3.58 -2.50
CA VAL A 144 -7.84 -3.04 -3.82
C VAL A 144 -8.48 -4.11 -4.73
N ALA A 145 -7.83 -5.26 -4.88
CA ALA A 145 -8.26 -6.36 -5.76
C ALA A 145 -7.59 -7.69 -5.38
N ARG A 146 -7.99 -8.80 -6.02
CA ARG A 146 -7.29 -10.09 -5.94
C ARG A 146 -5.89 -9.97 -6.55
N MET A 147 -4.98 -10.86 -6.13
CA MET A 147 -3.55 -10.77 -6.45
C MET A 147 -3.23 -10.72 -7.95
N ASN A 148 -3.90 -11.51 -8.77
CA ASN A 148 -3.70 -11.52 -10.23
C ASN A 148 -4.03 -10.17 -10.87
N THR A 149 -5.19 -9.57 -10.56
CA THR A 149 -5.58 -8.23 -11.02
C THR A 149 -4.66 -7.15 -10.43
N LEU A 150 -4.37 -7.26 -9.13
CA LEU A 150 -3.56 -6.28 -8.42
C LEU A 150 -2.13 -6.22 -8.96
N SER A 151 -1.59 -7.36 -9.35
CA SER A 151 -0.27 -7.45 -9.97
C SER A 151 -0.19 -6.69 -11.29
N GLU A 152 -1.27 -6.72 -12.08
CA GLU A 152 -1.33 -5.97 -13.35
C GLU A 152 -1.41 -4.45 -13.13
N TYR A 153 -1.94 -3.99 -11.99
CA TYR A 153 -1.92 -2.58 -11.62
C TYR A 153 -0.57 -2.12 -11.07
N CYS A 154 0.10 -2.95 -10.27
CA CYS A 154 1.24 -2.56 -9.47
C CYS A 154 2.60 -2.83 -10.13
N LEU A 155 2.81 -4.01 -10.73
CA LEU A 155 4.11 -4.39 -11.31
C LEU A 155 4.59 -3.47 -12.44
N PRO A 156 3.71 -2.92 -13.31
CA PRO A 156 4.15 -1.98 -14.34
C PRO A 156 4.70 -0.64 -13.78
N LEU A 157 4.43 -0.30 -12.52
CA LEU A 157 4.94 0.91 -11.87
C LEU A 157 6.36 0.70 -11.30
N VAL A 158 6.72 -0.57 -11.00
CA VAL A 158 7.96 -0.92 -10.30
C VAL A 158 9.12 -1.05 -11.28
N LYS A 159 10.25 -0.43 -10.98
CA LYS A 159 11.50 -0.58 -11.74
C LYS A 159 12.12 -1.96 -11.53
N ILE A 160 12.94 -2.42 -12.48
CA ILE A 160 13.69 -3.68 -12.32
C ILE A 160 14.58 -3.60 -11.08
N GLY A 161 14.56 -4.66 -10.27
CA GLY A 161 15.26 -4.73 -8.97
C GLY A 161 14.46 -4.14 -7.80
N GLY A 162 13.28 -3.54 -8.07
CA GLY A 162 12.32 -3.14 -7.06
C GLY A 162 11.31 -4.25 -6.74
N ALA A 163 10.28 -3.94 -5.93
CA ALA A 163 9.27 -4.93 -5.56
C ALA A 163 7.86 -4.33 -5.42
N PHE A 164 6.86 -5.14 -5.73
CA PHE A 164 5.48 -4.93 -5.35
C PHE A 164 5.20 -5.65 -4.03
N ILE A 165 4.63 -4.95 -3.05
CA ILE A 165 4.28 -5.44 -1.72
C ILE A 165 2.77 -5.35 -1.55
N ALA A 166 2.10 -6.50 -1.48
CA ALA A 166 0.66 -6.58 -1.29
C ALA A 166 0.31 -6.91 0.16
N TYR A 167 -0.54 -6.08 0.76
CA TYR A 167 -1.16 -6.35 2.05
C TYR A 167 -2.42 -7.19 1.87
N LYS A 168 -2.47 -8.36 2.51
CA LYS A 168 -3.56 -9.32 2.39
C LYS A 168 -4.08 -9.79 3.75
N SER A 169 -5.37 -10.09 3.83
CA SER A 169 -5.96 -10.79 4.96
C SER A 169 -5.88 -12.30 4.69
N GLY A 170 -5.43 -13.06 5.68
CA GLY A 170 -5.43 -14.52 5.87
C GLY A 170 -5.34 -15.53 4.71
N ASP A 171 -5.97 -15.27 3.56
CA ASP A 171 -5.96 -16.23 2.44
C ASP A 171 -4.68 -16.11 1.60
N VAL A 172 -3.77 -17.04 1.81
CA VAL A 172 -2.52 -17.16 1.05
C VAL A 172 -2.70 -17.87 -0.31
N GLY A 173 -3.83 -18.52 -0.55
CA GLY A 173 -4.11 -19.27 -1.78
C GLY A 173 -4.05 -18.39 -3.02
N GLU A 174 -4.65 -17.19 -2.96
CA GLU A 174 -4.65 -16.25 -4.08
C GLU A 174 -3.24 -15.75 -4.48
N ILE A 175 -2.26 -15.82 -3.57
CA ILE A 175 -0.87 -15.46 -3.86
C ILE A 175 -0.23 -16.49 -4.79
N GLY A 176 -0.52 -17.78 -4.57
CA GLY A 176 -0.07 -18.86 -5.45
C GLY A 176 -0.80 -18.86 -6.80
N GLU A 177 -2.11 -18.63 -6.79
CA GLU A 177 -2.93 -18.53 -8.01
C GLU A 177 -2.44 -17.46 -9.00
N ALA A 178 -1.79 -16.41 -8.50
CA ALA A 178 -1.32 -15.28 -9.31
C ALA A 178 0.08 -15.47 -9.93
N GLU A 179 0.70 -16.64 -9.84
CA GLU A 179 2.06 -16.87 -10.38
C GLU A 179 2.16 -16.65 -11.89
N ASN A 180 1.10 -16.96 -12.65
CA ASN A 180 1.04 -16.64 -14.07
C ASN A 180 1.08 -15.12 -14.31
N ALA A 181 0.32 -14.36 -13.54
CA ALA A 181 0.32 -12.90 -13.62
C ALA A 181 1.71 -12.32 -13.31
N TYR A 182 2.38 -12.79 -12.26
CA TYR A 182 3.74 -12.32 -11.96
C TYR A 182 4.67 -12.55 -13.14
N ARG A 183 4.70 -13.77 -13.68
CA ARG A 183 5.56 -14.13 -14.82
C ARG A 183 5.28 -13.28 -16.05
N GLU A 184 4.01 -13.09 -16.43
CA GLU A 184 3.58 -12.28 -17.58
C GLU A 184 3.99 -10.81 -17.42
N LEU A 185 3.93 -10.28 -16.19
CA LEU A 185 4.19 -8.88 -15.87
C LEU A 185 5.66 -8.57 -15.55
N GLY A 186 6.53 -9.59 -15.57
CA GLY A 186 7.95 -9.43 -15.30
C GLY A 186 8.30 -9.47 -13.83
N GLY A 187 7.45 -10.06 -13.00
CA GLY A 187 7.67 -10.27 -11.58
C GLY A 187 8.02 -11.73 -11.23
N ARG A 188 8.46 -11.92 -10.00
CA ARG A 188 8.69 -13.22 -9.36
C ARG A 188 8.34 -13.12 -7.89
N LYS A 189 7.57 -14.06 -7.37
CA LYS A 189 7.31 -14.15 -5.93
C LYS A 189 8.64 -14.37 -5.20
N SER A 190 8.96 -13.47 -4.30
CA SER A 190 10.24 -13.44 -3.57
C SER A 190 10.08 -13.86 -2.12
N ALA A 191 9.04 -13.35 -1.44
CA ALA A 191 8.78 -13.68 -0.04
C ALA A 191 7.28 -13.58 0.29
N VAL A 192 6.88 -14.28 1.34
CA VAL A 192 5.55 -14.18 1.97
C VAL A 192 5.78 -14.13 3.48
N TYR A 193 5.27 -13.07 4.12
CA TYR A 193 5.37 -12.86 5.56
C TYR A 193 3.98 -12.95 6.16
N ALA A 194 3.69 -14.02 6.89
CA ALA A 194 2.47 -14.16 7.67
C ALA A 194 2.66 -13.57 9.07
N TYR A 195 1.66 -12.87 9.59
CA TYR A 195 1.62 -12.33 10.94
C TYR A 195 0.19 -12.23 11.45
N SER A 196 0.03 -12.21 12.76
CA SER A 196 -1.26 -12.03 13.40
C SER A 196 -1.32 -10.67 14.09
N LEU A 197 -2.42 -9.96 13.91
CA LEU A 197 -2.66 -8.73 14.67
C LEU A 197 -2.97 -9.06 16.13
N PRO A 198 -2.48 -8.27 17.10
CA PRO A 198 -2.77 -8.46 18.51
C PRO A 198 -4.28 -8.51 18.80
N GLU A 199 -4.64 -8.99 19.99
CA GLU A 199 -6.03 -9.06 20.50
C GLU A 199 -7.01 -9.82 19.57
N GLY A 200 -6.51 -10.72 18.71
CA GLY A 200 -7.38 -11.54 17.83
C GLY A 200 -7.96 -10.78 16.63
N TYR A 201 -7.38 -9.65 16.24
CA TYR A 201 -7.83 -8.88 15.07
C TYR A 201 -7.51 -9.55 13.71
N GLY A 202 -7.06 -10.80 13.77
CA GLY A 202 -6.95 -11.71 12.64
C GLY A 202 -5.59 -11.72 11.96
N ASP A 203 -5.44 -12.72 11.10
CA ASP A 203 -4.20 -13.00 10.39
C ASP A 203 -4.04 -12.10 9.17
N ARG A 204 -2.80 -11.79 8.87
CA ARG A 204 -2.37 -10.94 7.77
C ARG A 204 -1.19 -11.54 7.04
N THR A 205 -1.00 -11.09 5.82
CA THR A 205 0.10 -11.53 4.96
C THR A 205 0.64 -10.36 4.15
N LEU A 206 1.96 -10.22 4.11
CA LEU A 206 2.65 -9.40 3.11
C LEU A 206 3.20 -10.33 2.03
N ALA A 207 2.76 -10.15 0.79
CA ALA A 207 3.33 -10.82 -0.36
C ALA A 207 4.29 -9.87 -1.09
N VAL A 208 5.53 -10.30 -1.27
CA VAL A 208 6.58 -9.53 -1.95
C VAL A 208 6.86 -10.14 -3.31
N ILE A 209 6.61 -9.36 -4.36
CA ILE A 209 6.81 -9.75 -5.75
C ILE A 209 7.92 -8.88 -6.33
N GLU A 210 9.11 -9.46 -6.46
CA GLU A 210 10.27 -8.79 -7.05
C GLU A 210 10.07 -8.54 -8.54
N LYS A 211 10.46 -7.35 -9.02
CA LYS A 211 10.47 -7.01 -10.43
C LYS A 211 11.78 -7.45 -11.07
N VAL A 212 11.76 -8.48 -11.89
CA VAL A 212 12.97 -9.10 -12.48
C VAL A 212 13.18 -8.77 -13.95
N ARG A 213 12.14 -8.30 -14.66
CA ARG A 213 12.24 -7.83 -16.05
C ARG A 213 11.16 -6.79 -16.36
N THR A 214 11.31 -6.08 -17.48
CA THR A 214 10.32 -5.08 -17.91
C THR A 214 8.95 -5.71 -18.14
N THR A 215 7.90 -4.97 -17.80
CA THR A 215 6.52 -5.36 -18.11
C THR A 215 6.25 -5.09 -19.60
N PRO A 216 5.73 -6.08 -20.36
CA PRO A 216 5.37 -5.88 -21.77
C PRO A 216 4.41 -4.71 -21.97
N LYS A 217 4.57 -3.93 -23.05
CA LYS A 217 3.80 -2.71 -23.34
C LYS A 217 2.27 -2.93 -23.43
N LYS A 218 1.83 -4.17 -23.70
CA LYS A 218 0.39 -4.53 -23.73
C LYS A 218 -0.28 -4.47 -22.34
N TYR A 219 0.52 -4.41 -21.24
CA TYR A 219 0.04 -4.34 -19.87
C TYR A 219 0.30 -2.95 -19.24
N PRO A 220 -0.60 -2.49 -18.36
CA PRO A 220 -1.90 -3.07 -18.04
C PRO A 220 -2.87 -2.99 -19.21
N ARG A 221 -3.83 -3.95 -19.30
CA ARG A 221 -4.73 -4.06 -20.46
C ARG A 221 -5.80 -2.96 -20.51
N GLY A 222 -6.25 -2.45 -19.37
CA GLY A 222 -7.25 -1.40 -19.28
C GLY A 222 -8.68 -1.79 -19.65
N ASN A 223 -9.58 -0.82 -19.51
CA ASN A 223 -11.01 -1.00 -19.77
C ASN A 223 -11.67 -2.12 -18.94
N GLY A 224 -11.14 -2.37 -17.72
CA GLY A 224 -11.64 -3.39 -16.80
C GLY A 224 -11.32 -4.83 -17.19
N LYS A 225 -10.48 -5.05 -18.20
CA LYS A 225 -10.07 -6.42 -18.61
C LYS A 225 -9.31 -7.13 -17.52
N GLU A 226 -8.54 -6.40 -16.71
CA GLU A 226 -7.77 -6.92 -15.56
C GLU A 226 -8.66 -7.61 -14.54
N ARG A 227 -9.87 -7.09 -14.33
CA ARG A 227 -10.86 -7.65 -13.41
C ARG A 227 -11.75 -8.70 -14.05
N LYS A 228 -12.13 -8.48 -15.31
CA LYS A 228 -13.07 -9.36 -16.03
C LYS A 228 -12.41 -10.66 -16.49
N PHE A 229 -11.15 -10.57 -16.86
CA PHE A 229 -10.33 -11.70 -17.35
C PHE A 229 -8.94 -11.63 -16.69
N PRO A 230 -8.80 -11.89 -15.39
CA PRO A 230 -7.51 -11.80 -14.70
C PRO A 230 -6.50 -12.79 -15.29
N LEU A 231 -5.18 -12.45 -15.17
CA LEU A 231 -4.06 -13.25 -15.69
C LEU A 231 -3.88 -14.58 -14.94
#